data_b04dbd8654098c7e7adfca14a3997094
#
_entry.id   b04dbd8654098c7e7adfca14a3997094
#
_cell.length_a   1.000
_cell.length_b   1.000
_cell.length_c   1.000
_cell.angle_alpha   90.00
_cell.angle_beta   90.00
_cell.angle_gamma   90.00
#
_symmetry.space_group_name_H-M   'P 1'
#
loop_
_entity.id
_entity.type
_entity.pdbx_description
1 polymer ?
#
loop_
_entity_poly.entity_id
_entity_poly.type
_entity_poly.pdbx_seq_one_letter_code
_entity_poly.pdbx_strand_id
1 'polypeptide(L)'
;EAARLFRSKGFDGTSTRDIAAAAGMQSGSPFYFFQSKQALLHAVMQEGMARAEASQAAALKALGARAPAQDRLRTLVRHHFEVLLGEGSDFIPVMLFEWRSLDAAQQQEVRALKDAYEAAWMPVLRALHRAGRLKARPEVARLFIFGALNWSVQWFSDRGALSLDDLTAQALLLFTEQA
;
A
#
# COMPACT_ATOMS: atom_id res chain seq x y z
N GLU A 1 14.80 5.66 -6.09
CA GLU A 1 15.26 5.10 -7.36
C GLU A 1 15.14 3.56 -7.39
N ALA A 2 15.57 2.84 -6.36
CA ALA A 2 15.47 1.37 -6.33
C ALA A 2 14.01 0.89 -6.49
N ALA A 3 13.07 1.48 -5.74
CA ALA A 3 11.64 1.15 -5.86
C ALA A 3 11.13 1.34 -7.30
N ARG A 4 11.45 2.47 -7.92
CA ARG A 4 11.07 2.77 -9.31
C ARG A 4 11.60 1.74 -10.31
N LEU A 5 12.86 1.32 -10.14
CA LEU A 5 13.46 0.31 -11.00
C LEU A 5 12.86 -1.08 -10.78
N PHE A 6 12.65 -1.49 -9.52
CA PHE A 6 11.98 -2.75 -9.20
C PHE A 6 10.56 -2.79 -9.74
N ARG A 7 9.81 -1.68 -9.65
CA ARG A 7 8.47 -1.58 -10.24
C ARG A 7 8.49 -1.71 -11.76
N SER A 8 9.44 -1.05 -12.45
CA SER A 8 9.44 -0.95 -13.91
C SER A 8 10.08 -2.14 -14.61
N LYS A 9 11.11 -2.76 -14.01
CA LYS A 9 11.92 -3.85 -14.61
C LYS A 9 11.80 -5.18 -13.88
N GLY A 10 11.12 -5.21 -12.72
CA GLY A 10 11.13 -6.34 -11.80
C GLY A 10 12.44 -6.47 -11.02
N PHE A 11 12.43 -7.31 -9.98
CA PHE A 11 13.61 -7.58 -9.17
C PHE A 11 14.72 -8.22 -10.01
N ASP A 12 14.42 -9.27 -10.78
CA ASP A 12 15.43 -9.99 -11.57
C ASP A 12 15.98 -9.12 -12.70
N GLY A 13 15.14 -8.29 -13.34
CA GLY A 13 15.55 -7.38 -14.41
C GLY A 13 16.30 -6.13 -13.97
N THR A 14 16.46 -5.91 -12.65
CA THR A 14 17.16 -4.76 -12.10
C THR A 14 18.51 -5.16 -11.55
N SER A 15 19.59 -4.60 -12.08
CA SER A 15 20.93 -4.81 -11.53
C SER A 15 21.27 -3.75 -10.48
N THR A 16 22.24 -4.08 -9.61
CA THR A 16 22.78 -3.11 -8.63
C THR A 16 23.51 -1.94 -9.30
N ARG A 17 24.04 -2.15 -10.51
CA ARG A 17 24.64 -1.08 -11.35
C ARG A 17 23.57 -0.11 -11.85
N ASP A 18 22.40 -0.63 -12.26
CA ASP A 18 21.27 0.22 -12.66
C ASP A 18 20.82 1.11 -11.52
N ILE A 19 20.74 0.55 -10.30
CA ILE A 19 20.33 1.30 -9.10
C ILE A 19 21.36 2.38 -8.77
N ALA A 20 22.66 2.05 -8.78
CA ALA A 20 23.71 3.02 -8.55
C ALA A 20 23.68 4.15 -9.59
N ALA A 21 23.56 3.82 -10.87
CA ALA A 21 23.49 4.80 -11.94
C ALA A 21 22.25 5.72 -11.78
N ALA A 22 21.08 5.15 -11.51
CA ALA A 22 19.85 5.92 -11.30
C ALA A 22 19.91 6.85 -10.09
N ALA A 23 20.65 6.44 -9.05
CA ALA A 23 20.88 7.26 -7.85
C ALA A 23 22.03 8.27 -7.98
N GLY A 24 22.71 8.36 -9.15
CA GLY A 24 23.89 9.21 -9.34
C GLY A 24 25.11 8.76 -8.52
N MET A 25 25.16 7.48 -8.15
CA MET A 25 26.22 6.89 -7.32
C MET A 25 27.20 6.10 -8.18
N GLN A 26 28.45 5.95 -7.70
CA GLN A 26 29.39 5.03 -8.34
C GLN A 26 28.93 3.56 -8.19
N SER A 27 29.23 2.75 -9.19
CA SER A 27 28.95 1.31 -9.14
C SER A 27 29.61 0.66 -7.92
N GLY A 28 28.82 -0.02 -7.11
CA GLY A 28 29.29 -0.61 -5.86
C GLY A 28 28.93 0.19 -4.59
N SER A 29 28.67 1.50 -4.70
CA SER A 29 28.28 2.31 -3.54
C SER A 29 27.03 1.83 -2.80
N PRO A 30 25.99 1.28 -3.44
CA PRO A 30 24.84 0.72 -2.72
C PRO A 30 25.21 -0.42 -1.76
N PHE A 31 26.26 -1.18 -2.04
CA PHE A 31 26.75 -2.27 -1.18
C PHE A 31 27.46 -1.81 0.08
N TYR A 32 27.81 -0.55 0.19
CA TYR A 32 28.27 0.03 1.45
C TYR A 32 27.13 0.07 2.49
N PHE A 33 25.90 0.18 2.03
CA PHE A 33 24.72 0.32 2.89
C PHE A 33 23.87 -0.96 2.92
N PHE A 34 23.89 -1.75 1.84
CA PHE A 34 23.06 -2.94 1.69
C PHE A 34 23.93 -4.13 1.25
N GLN A 35 23.89 -5.21 2.01
CA GLN A 35 24.72 -6.41 1.76
C GLN A 35 24.37 -7.12 0.43
N SER A 36 23.16 -6.90 -0.11
CA SER A 36 22.69 -7.52 -1.34
C SER A 36 21.54 -6.71 -1.98
N LYS A 37 21.24 -7.01 -3.25
CA LYS A 37 20.05 -6.49 -3.93
C LYS A 37 18.75 -6.88 -3.19
N GLN A 38 18.71 -8.08 -2.60
CA GLN A 38 17.59 -8.55 -1.80
C GLN A 38 17.43 -7.74 -0.50
N ALA A 39 18.53 -7.43 0.21
CA ALA A 39 18.50 -6.57 1.38
C ALA A 39 17.99 -5.16 1.04
N LEU A 40 18.36 -4.63 -0.13
CA LEU A 40 17.84 -3.36 -0.62
C LEU A 40 16.34 -3.44 -0.95
N LEU A 41 15.87 -4.51 -1.58
CA LEU A 41 14.44 -4.74 -1.83
C LEU A 41 13.67 -4.77 -0.51
N HIS A 42 14.16 -5.51 0.46
CA HIS A 42 13.57 -5.59 1.81
C HIS A 42 13.47 -4.20 2.46
N ALA A 43 14.55 -3.41 2.43
CA ALA A 43 14.56 -2.05 2.96
C ALA A 43 13.57 -1.12 2.23
N VAL A 44 13.41 -1.25 0.92
CA VAL A 44 12.39 -0.53 0.15
C VAL A 44 10.98 -0.85 0.66
N MET A 45 10.69 -2.14 0.90
CA MET A 45 9.37 -2.56 1.40
C MET A 45 9.13 -2.09 2.84
N GLN A 46 10.15 -2.19 3.71
CA GLN A 46 10.05 -1.72 5.10
C GLN A 46 9.79 -0.21 5.17
N GLU A 47 10.60 0.58 4.50
CA GLU A 47 10.47 2.04 4.48
C GLU A 47 9.13 2.46 3.86
N GLY A 48 8.72 1.81 2.78
CA GLY A 48 7.46 2.08 2.13
C GLY A 48 6.26 1.81 3.05
N MET A 49 6.26 0.67 3.75
CA MET A 49 5.20 0.34 4.70
C MET A 49 5.17 1.27 5.92
N ALA A 50 6.34 1.63 6.46
CA ALA A 50 6.42 2.58 7.57
C ALA A 50 5.87 3.96 7.19
N ARG A 51 6.17 4.46 5.98
CA ARG A 51 5.61 5.71 5.46
C ARG A 51 4.10 5.62 5.26
N ALA A 52 3.62 4.52 4.70
CA ALA A 52 2.18 4.31 4.49
C ALA A 52 1.41 4.29 5.83
N GLU A 53 1.95 3.60 6.83
CA GLU A 53 1.34 3.54 8.17
C GLU A 53 1.32 4.94 8.82
N ALA A 54 2.44 5.66 8.79
CA ALA A 54 2.54 7.00 9.37
C ALA A 54 1.58 8.00 8.68
N SER A 55 1.51 7.99 7.35
CA SER A 55 0.61 8.86 6.60
C SER A 55 -0.87 8.49 6.78
N GLN A 56 -1.21 7.19 6.88
CA GLN A 56 -2.55 6.72 7.23
C GLN A 56 -2.98 7.22 8.62
N ALA A 57 -2.10 7.08 9.62
CA ALA A 57 -2.37 7.55 10.97
C ALA A 57 -2.57 9.07 11.00
N ALA A 58 -1.76 9.84 10.25
CA ALA A 58 -1.90 11.28 10.12
C ALA A 58 -3.24 11.67 9.47
N ALA A 59 -3.67 10.99 8.40
CA ALA A 59 -4.95 11.22 7.74
C ALA A 59 -6.14 10.97 8.68
N LEU A 60 -6.12 9.87 9.42
CA LEU A 60 -7.15 9.56 10.43
C LEU A 60 -7.16 10.57 11.58
N LYS A 61 -6.00 11.04 12.01
CA LYS A 61 -5.87 12.08 13.05
C LYS A 61 -6.45 13.41 12.57
N ALA A 62 -6.15 13.81 11.35
CA ALA A 62 -6.66 15.06 10.74
C ALA A 62 -8.19 15.06 10.62
N LEU A 63 -8.79 13.89 10.32
CA LEU A 63 -10.25 13.72 10.27
C LEU A 63 -10.92 13.92 11.65
N GLY A 64 -10.20 13.67 12.74
CA GLY A 64 -10.67 13.81 14.10
C GLY A 64 -11.23 12.52 14.72
N ALA A 65 -11.09 12.42 16.05
CA ALA A 65 -11.44 11.21 16.80
C ALA A 65 -12.94 10.87 16.79
N ARG A 66 -13.81 11.88 16.61
CA ARG A 66 -15.28 11.74 16.62
C ARG A 66 -15.90 11.55 15.23
N ALA A 67 -15.09 11.48 14.19
CA ALA A 67 -15.59 11.32 12.82
C ALA A 67 -16.41 10.03 12.68
N PRO A 68 -17.52 10.05 11.92
CA PRO A 68 -18.32 8.87 11.63
C PRO A 68 -17.49 7.74 10.99
N ALA A 69 -17.90 6.50 11.25
CA ALA A 69 -17.19 5.32 10.70
C ALA A 69 -17.14 5.33 9.17
N GLN A 70 -18.17 5.87 8.51
CA GLN A 70 -18.23 6.00 7.05
C GLN A 70 -17.15 6.96 6.52
N ASP A 71 -16.96 8.10 7.18
CA ASP A 71 -15.93 9.08 6.79
C ASP A 71 -14.52 8.54 7.05
N ARG A 72 -14.36 7.80 8.16
CA ARG A 72 -13.11 7.09 8.45
C ARG A 72 -12.80 6.03 7.40
N LEU A 73 -13.80 5.26 6.93
CA LEU A 73 -13.60 4.30 5.84
C LEU A 73 -13.25 5.02 4.54
N ARG A 74 -13.93 6.12 4.21
CA ARG A 74 -13.60 6.95 3.03
C ARG A 74 -12.16 7.41 3.07
N THR A 75 -11.70 7.92 4.21
CA THR A 75 -10.32 8.37 4.41
C THR A 75 -9.32 7.23 4.22
N LEU A 76 -9.61 6.05 4.79
CA LEU A 76 -8.74 4.87 4.65
C LEU A 76 -8.65 4.39 3.20
N VAL A 77 -9.78 4.28 2.49
CA VAL A 77 -9.83 3.87 1.08
C VAL A 77 -9.09 4.88 0.20
N ARG A 78 -9.36 6.19 0.39
CA ARG A 78 -8.71 7.24 -0.39
C ARG A 78 -7.20 7.26 -0.19
N HIS A 79 -6.76 7.18 1.08
CA HIS A 79 -5.35 7.09 1.42
C HIS A 79 -4.69 5.84 0.82
N HIS A 80 -5.38 4.69 0.86
CA HIS A 80 -4.83 3.47 0.28
C HIS A 80 -4.63 3.61 -1.23
N PHE A 81 -5.57 4.22 -1.95
CA PHE A 81 -5.40 4.53 -3.37
C PHE A 81 -4.27 5.52 -3.63
N GLU A 82 -4.07 6.54 -2.78
CA GLU A 82 -2.92 7.44 -2.90
C GLU A 82 -1.58 6.71 -2.79
N VAL A 83 -1.47 5.84 -1.79
CA VAL A 83 -0.27 5.05 -1.53
C VAL A 83 -0.01 4.02 -2.63
N LEU A 84 -1.07 3.49 -3.25
CA LEU A 84 -1.00 2.46 -4.29
C LEU A 84 -0.80 3.03 -5.70
N LEU A 85 -1.52 4.11 -6.02
CA LEU A 85 -1.69 4.62 -7.39
C LEU A 85 -1.18 6.05 -7.57
N GLY A 86 -0.91 6.77 -6.48
CA GLY A 86 -0.46 8.15 -6.52
C GLY A 86 0.92 8.32 -7.13
N GLU A 87 1.27 9.55 -7.48
CA GLU A 87 2.59 9.87 -8.03
C GLU A 87 3.71 9.50 -7.05
N GLY A 88 4.73 8.80 -7.54
CA GLY A 88 5.84 8.30 -6.72
C GLY A 88 5.51 7.07 -5.86
N SER A 89 4.34 6.48 -6.01
CA SER A 89 3.90 5.29 -5.29
C SER A 89 4.45 4.01 -5.92
N ASP A 90 5.76 3.77 -5.77
CA ASP A 90 6.42 2.60 -6.37
C ASP A 90 6.48 1.40 -5.43
N PHE A 91 6.42 1.60 -4.11
CA PHE A 91 6.74 0.54 -3.15
C PHE A 91 5.61 -0.48 -2.94
N ILE A 92 4.32 -0.08 -2.99
CA ILE A 92 3.21 -1.04 -2.86
C ILE A 92 3.17 -2.00 -4.05
N PRO A 93 3.24 -1.54 -5.31
CA PRO A 93 3.39 -2.45 -6.45
C PRO A 93 4.61 -3.37 -6.31
N VAL A 94 5.77 -2.85 -5.88
CA VAL A 94 6.95 -3.68 -5.62
C VAL A 94 6.66 -4.73 -4.55
N MET A 95 6.02 -4.38 -3.45
CA MET A 95 5.63 -5.32 -2.41
C MET A 95 4.66 -6.40 -2.94
N LEU A 96 3.69 -6.03 -3.76
CA LEU A 96 2.68 -6.96 -4.30
C LEU A 96 3.28 -7.98 -5.29
N PHE A 97 4.25 -7.57 -6.11
CA PHE A 97 4.77 -8.38 -7.20
C PHE A 97 6.11 -9.06 -6.86
N GLU A 98 6.95 -8.41 -6.07
CA GLU A 98 8.30 -8.88 -5.77
C GLU A 98 8.43 -9.60 -4.42
N TRP A 99 7.31 -9.87 -3.75
CA TRP A 99 7.24 -10.58 -2.48
C TRP A 99 8.07 -11.88 -2.45
N ARG A 100 8.03 -12.64 -3.55
CA ARG A 100 8.70 -13.94 -3.64
C ARG A 100 10.23 -13.84 -3.73
N SER A 101 10.75 -12.66 -3.99
CA SER A 101 12.19 -12.40 -4.06
C SER A 101 12.83 -12.19 -2.67
N LEU A 102 12.02 -12.13 -1.60
CA LEU A 102 12.46 -12.07 -0.21
C LEU A 102 12.65 -13.46 0.37
N ASP A 103 13.56 -13.60 1.33
CA ASP A 103 13.66 -14.80 2.14
C ASP A 103 12.53 -14.91 3.20
N ALA A 104 12.44 -16.06 3.88
CA ALA A 104 11.33 -16.32 4.80
C ALA A 104 11.30 -15.35 6.00
N ALA A 105 12.47 -14.94 6.53
CA ALA A 105 12.55 -14.00 7.64
C ALA A 105 12.10 -12.60 7.20
N GLN A 106 12.59 -12.12 6.07
CA GLN A 106 12.21 -10.85 5.47
C GLN A 106 10.71 -10.81 5.12
N GLN A 107 10.17 -11.91 4.58
CA GLN A 107 8.73 -12.05 4.32
C GLN A 107 7.91 -11.94 5.61
N GLN A 108 8.38 -12.52 6.70
CA GLN A 108 7.69 -12.43 7.99
C GLN A 108 7.68 -10.99 8.52
N GLU A 109 8.79 -10.27 8.42
CA GLU A 109 8.88 -8.87 8.84
C GLU A 109 7.95 -7.97 8.01
N VAL A 110 7.97 -8.06 6.68
CA VAL A 110 7.09 -7.29 5.81
C VAL A 110 5.61 -7.65 6.04
N ARG A 111 5.31 -8.92 6.32
CA ARG A 111 3.95 -9.35 6.70
C ARG A 111 3.48 -8.66 7.98
N ALA A 112 4.33 -8.58 9.00
CA ALA A 112 4.00 -7.90 10.26
C ALA A 112 3.70 -6.40 10.04
N LEU A 113 4.47 -5.72 9.19
CA LEU A 113 4.23 -4.33 8.82
C LEU A 113 2.90 -4.15 8.06
N LYS A 114 2.62 -5.06 7.12
CA LYS A 114 1.33 -5.08 6.42
C LYS A 114 0.16 -5.27 7.38
N ASP A 115 0.28 -6.21 8.31
CA ASP A 115 -0.76 -6.47 9.30
C ASP A 115 -0.98 -5.28 10.24
N ALA A 116 0.08 -4.56 10.63
CA ALA A 116 0.00 -3.31 11.40
C ALA A 116 -0.76 -2.22 10.61
N TYR A 117 -0.40 -2.01 9.34
CA TYR A 117 -1.11 -1.07 8.47
C TYR A 117 -2.61 -1.39 8.34
N GLU A 118 -2.95 -2.66 8.14
CA GLU A 118 -4.34 -3.11 8.00
C GLU A 118 -5.12 -3.09 9.32
N ALA A 119 -4.43 -3.13 10.47
CA ALA A 119 -5.07 -3.13 11.80
C ALA A 119 -5.92 -1.88 12.06
N ALA A 120 -5.54 -0.72 11.50
CA ALA A 120 -6.31 0.52 11.62
C ALA A 120 -7.71 0.45 10.99
N TRP A 121 -7.93 -0.47 10.05
CA TRP A 121 -9.22 -0.66 9.37
C TRP A 121 -10.23 -1.42 10.21
N MET A 122 -9.77 -2.34 11.07
CA MET A 122 -10.64 -3.24 11.82
C MET A 122 -11.65 -2.55 12.74
N PRO A 123 -11.28 -1.52 13.53
CA PRO A 123 -12.25 -0.77 14.33
C PRO A 123 -13.36 -0.12 13.49
N VAL A 124 -12.99 0.40 12.31
CA VAL A 124 -13.91 1.06 11.38
C VAL A 124 -14.89 0.04 10.78
N LEU A 125 -14.37 -1.08 10.27
CA LEU A 125 -15.20 -2.16 9.70
C LEU A 125 -16.15 -2.77 10.74
N ARG A 126 -15.68 -2.97 11.97
CA ARG A 126 -16.53 -3.44 13.09
C ARG A 126 -17.63 -2.43 13.44
N ALA A 127 -17.33 -1.13 13.41
CA ALA A 127 -18.33 -0.10 13.66
C ALA A 127 -19.40 -0.08 12.56
N LEU A 128 -19.01 -0.16 11.31
CA LEU A 128 -19.94 -0.24 10.16
C LEU A 128 -20.78 -1.50 10.19
N HIS A 129 -20.18 -2.64 10.55
CA HIS A 129 -20.92 -3.91 10.68
C HIS A 129 -21.99 -3.83 11.79
N ARG A 130 -21.65 -3.30 12.98
CA ARG A 130 -22.64 -3.10 14.06
C ARG A 130 -23.75 -2.13 13.68
N ALA A 131 -23.46 -1.15 12.84
CA ALA A 131 -24.44 -0.21 12.31
C ALA A 131 -25.27 -0.77 11.13
N GLY A 132 -25.08 -2.04 10.74
CA GLY A 132 -25.77 -2.66 9.61
C GLY A 132 -25.34 -2.17 8.23
N ARG A 133 -24.28 -1.34 8.16
CA ARG A 133 -23.77 -0.72 6.93
C ARG A 133 -22.74 -1.60 6.19
N LEU A 134 -22.21 -2.61 6.85
CA LEU A 134 -21.32 -3.63 6.31
C LEU A 134 -21.94 -4.99 6.61
N LYS A 135 -22.45 -5.70 5.59
CA LYS A 135 -23.13 -7.00 5.77
C LYS A 135 -22.15 -8.14 6.08
N ALA A 136 -21.01 -8.15 5.40
CA ALA A 136 -20.00 -9.17 5.61
C ALA A 136 -19.33 -9.04 6.99
N ARG A 137 -18.85 -10.16 7.54
CA ARG A 137 -18.03 -10.12 8.76
C ARG A 137 -16.78 -9.28 8.53
N PRO A 138 -16.39 -8.42 9.49
CA PRO A 138 -15.30 -7.46 9.32
C PRO A 138 -13.96 -8.09 8.87
N GLU A 139 -13.63 -9.28 9.39
CA GLU A 139 -12.40 -9.99 9.05
C GLU A 139 -12.38 -10.43 7.57
N VAL A 140 -13.53 -10.89 7.07
CA VAL A 140 -13.68 -11.32 5.66
C VAL A 140 -13.77 -10.10 4.76
N ALA A 141 -14.55 -9.08 5.16
CA ALA A 141 -14.66 -7.82 4.41
C ALA A 141 -13.28 -7.18 4.20
N ARG A 142 -12.41 -7.15 5.21
CA ARG A 142 -11.04 -6.64 5.09
C ARG A 142 -10.29 -7.33 3.94
N LEU A 143 -10.33 -8.65 3.86
CA LEU A 143 -9.63 -9.41 2.82
C LEU A 143 -10.14 -9.08 1.41
N PHE A 144 -11.47 -9.00 1.23
CA PHE A 144 -12.05 -8.62 -0.05
C PHE A 144 -11.77 -7.18 -0.43
N ILE A 145 -11.85 -6.25 0.53
CA ILE A 145 -11.55 -4.84 0.31
C ILE A 145 -10.10 -4.69 -0.17
N PHE A 146 -9.13 -5.20 0.59
CA PHE A 146 -7.72 -5.11 0.18
C PHE A 146 -7.43 -5.84 -1.13
N GLY A 147 -8.07 -6.99 -1.37
CA GLY A 147 -7.96 -7.71 -2.64
C GLY A 147 -8.42 -6.84 -3.82
N ALA A 148 -9.60 -6.21 -3.71
CA ALA A 148 -10.14 -5.35 -4.75
C ALA A 148 -9.33 -4.06 -4.93
N LEU A 149 -8.97 -3.38 -3.83
CA LEU A 149 -8.18 -2.14 -3.90
C LEU A 149 -6.79 -2.39 -4.51
N ASN A 150 -6.09 -3.43 -4.05
CA ASN A 150 -4.76 -3.77 -4.58
C ASN A 150 -4.78 -4.14 -6.05
N TRP A 151 -5.86 -4.79 -6.53
CA TRP A 151 -5.99 -5.17 -7.93
C TRP A 151 -6.13 -3.96 -8.86
N SER A 152 -6.52 -2.80 -8.36
CA SER A 152 -6.66 -1.58 -9.17
C SER A 152 -5.34 -1.16 -9.86
N VAL A 153 -4.18 -1.53 -9.33
CA VAL A 153 -2.88 -1.29 -9.96
C VAL A 153 -2.75 -1.89 -11.36
N GLN A 154 -3.57 -2.90 -11.70
CA GLN A 154 -3.54 -3.57 -13.00
C GLN A 154 -4.29 -2.80 -14.10
N TRP A 155 -5.28 -2.01 -13.75
CA TRP A 155 -6.19 -1.40 -14.73
C TRP A 155 -6.41 0.10 -14.56
N PHE A 156 -6.06 0.68 -13.40
CA PHE A 156 -6.17 2.12 -13.20
C PHE A 156 -5.11 2.87 -14.02
N SER A 157 -5.51 3.98 -14.63
CA SER A 157 -4.63 4.91 -15.32
C SER A 157 -4.91 6.33 -14.83
N ASP A 158 -3.88 7.04 -14.44
CA ASP A 158 -3.91 8.46 -14.06
C ASP A 158 -4.32 9.40 -15.21
N ARG A 159 -4.19 8.90 -16.47
CA ARG A 159 -4.65 9.58 -17.69
C ARG A 159 -6.07 9.20 -18.08
N GLY A 160 -6.71 8.32 -17.31
CA GLY A 160 -8.08 7.88 -17.52
C GLY A 160 -9.12 8.91 -17.08
N ALA A 161 -10.40 8.57 -17.26
CA ALA A 161 -11.52 9.44 -16.89
C ALA A 161 -11.83 9.43 -15.37
N LEU A 162 -11.27 8.49 -14.60
CA LEU A 162 -11.55 8.35 -13.17
C LEU A 162 -10.43 8.97 -12.34
N SER A 163 -10.78 9.90 -11.46
CA SER A 163 -9.91 10.39 -10.40
C SER A 163 -9.82 9.39 -9.24
N LEU A 164 -8.86 9.56 -8.32
CA LEU A 164 -8.80 8.76 -7.09
C LEU A 164 -10.02 9.01 -6.19
N ASP A 165 -10.64 10.19 -6.27
CA ASP A 165 -11.87 10.51 -5.53
C ASP A 165 -13.06 9.76 -6.09
N ASP A 166 -13.21 9.70 -7.43
CA ASP A 166 -14.23 8.89 -8.09
C ASP A 166 -14.06 7.41 -7.75
N LEU A 167 -12.84 6.91 -7.83
CA LEU A 167 -12.52 5.51 -7.50
C LEU A 167 -12.86 5.20 -6.05
N THR A 168 -12.56 6.12 -5.13
CA THR A 168 -12.92 6.00 -3.71
C THR A 168 -14.43 5.94 -3.52
N ALA A 169 -15.18 6.84 -4.20
CA ALA A 169 -16.62 6.86 -4.11
C ALA A 169 -17.23 5.54 -4.62
N GLN A 170 -16.77 5.03 -5.76
CA GLN A 170 -17.22 3.75 -6.31
C GLN A 170 -16.89 2.57 -5.39
N ALA A 171 -15.69 2.52 -4.81
CA ALA A 171 -15.31 1.48 -3.86
C ALA A 171 -16.23 1.44 -2.63
N LEU A 172 -16.59 2.61 -2.08
CA LEU A 172 -17.52 2.70 -0.95
C LEU A 172 -18.92 2.21 -1.30
N LEU A 173 -19.42 2.49 -2.52
CA LEU A 173 -20.70 1.95 -3.01
C LEU A 173 -20.71 0.43 -3.08
N LEU A 174 -19.57 -0.19 -3.44
CA LEU A 174 -19.45 -1.64 -3.56
C LEU A 174 -19.36 -2.33 -2.19
N PHE A 175 -18.71 -1.69 -1.21
CA PHE A 175 -18.40 -2.35 0.08
C PHE A 175 -19.39 -2.02 1.20
N THR A 176 -20.13 -0.90 1.10
CA THR A 176 -21.04 -0.48 2.17
C THR A 176 -22.40 -0.09 1.64
N GLU A 177 -23.45 -0.33 2.44
CA GLU A 177 -24.77 0.20 2.15
C GLU A 177 -24.79 1.72 2.41
N GLN A 178 -25.39 2.45 1.47
CA GLN A 178 -25.65 3.87 1.64
C GLN A 178 -26.79 4.09 2.67
N ALA A 179 -26.73 5.20 3.39
CA ALA A 179 -27.79 5.57 4.33
C ALA A 179 -29.03 6.06 3.58
#